data_ac80e832e34eb9b1c97fe84f40f9f6e2
#
_entry.id   ac80e832e34eb9b1c97fe84f40f9f6e2
#
_cell.length_a   1.000
_cell.length_b   1.000
_cell.length_c   1.000
_cell.angle_alpha   90.00
_cell.angle_beta   90.00
_cell.angle_gamma   90.00
#
_symmetry.space_group_name_H-M   'P 1'
#
loop_
_entity.id
_entity.type
_entity.pdbx_description
1 polymer ?
#
loop_
_entity_poly.entity_id
_entity_poly.type
_entity_poly.pdbx_seq_one_letter_code
_entity_poly.pdbx_strand_id
1 'polypeptide(L)'
;LPGTFGGALRGNAGAFGGELKDAVERIISFDTQRMKLTERCRKECGFGYRTSVFKLDRNEIIIEATLTLTPGSGSEIKEKVESRIAYRKQRHPLDHFNVGSVFKNVVFADYPHLGHPDFRAPIKQDPFPVVPTAYLLSEAKLQGVACGGAMISPKHPNFIVNVFGATASDVKSLIELAKSEVKEKFGVELEEEILIF
;
A
#
# COMPACT_ATOMS: atom_id res chain seq x y z
N LEU A 1 11.80 1.72 -0.20
CA LEU A 1 10.63 1.99 0.66
C LEU A 1 11.12 2.72 1.90
N PRO A 2 10.52 3.85 2.30
CA PRO A 2 10.78 4.46 3.59
C PRO A 2 10.20 3.58 4.71
N GLY A 3 10.81 3.64 5.89
CA GLY A 3 10.40 2.86 7.04
C GLY A 3 11.35 1.71 7.38
N THR A 4 10.94 0.86 8.32
CA THR A 4 11.73 -0.27 8.78
C THR A 4 11.51 -1.52 7.93
N PHE A 5 12.51 -2.40 7.91
CA PHE A 5 12.40 -3.68 7.23
C PHE A 5 11.31 -4.58 7.87
N GLY A 6 11.20 -4.59 9.21
CA GLY A 6 10.14 -5.30 9.91
C GLY A 6 8.73 -4.80 9.54
N GLY A 7 8.55 -3.47 9.40
CA GLY A 7 7.29 -2.90 8.92
C GLY A 7 6.95 -3.31 7.48
N ALA A 8 7.96 -3.37 6.62
CA ALA A 8 7.79 -3.82 5.25
C ALA A 8 7.42 -5.32 5.17
N LEU A 9 8.02 -6.18 6.00
CA LEU A 9 7.65 -7.60 6.13
C LEU A 9 6.22 -7.76 6.67
N ARG A 10 5.87 -7.00 7.71
CA ARG A 10 4.54 -7.04 8.32
C ARG A 10 3.41 -6.78 7.31
N GLY A 11 3.62 -5.86 6.40
CA GLY A 11 2.67 -5.53 5.33
C GLY A 11 2.90 -6.31 4.02
N ASN A 12 3.84 -7.26 3.95
CA ASN A 12 4.27 -7.88 2.69
C ASN A 12 4.45 -6.84 1.59
N ALA A 13 5.31 -5.86 1.84
CA ALA A 13 5.50 -4.74 0.92
C ALA A 13 5.90 -5.22 -0.46
N GLY A 14 5.19 -4.74 -1.47
CA GLY A 14 5.41 -5.10 -2.86
C GLY A 14 5.24 -3.90 -3.80
N ALA A 15 6.02 -3.90 -4.87
CA ALA A 15 5.94 -2.94 -5.97
C ALA A 15 6.70 -3.47 -7.18
N PHE A 16 6.27 -3.04 -8.38
CA PHE A 16 6.93 -3.38 -9.64
C PHE A 16 7.10 -4.89 -9.87
N GLY A 17 6.06 -5.66 -9.57
CA GLY A 17 6.01 -7.09 -9.83
C GLY A 17 6.71 -7.97 -8.80
N GLY A 18 7.18 -7.42 -7.66
CA GLY A 18 7.80 -8.20 -6.59
C GLY A 18 7.21 -7.88 -5.23
N GLU A 19 7.16 -8.86 -4.36
CA GLU A 19 6.75 -8.74 -2.97
C GLU A 19 7.84 -9.29 -2.03
N LEU A 20 7.89 -8.82 -0.78
CA LEU A 20 8.90 -9.31 0.18
C LEU A 20 8.80 -10.81 0.43
N LYS A 21 7.60 -11.37 0.43
CA LYS A 21 7.38 -12.84 0.57
C LYS A 21 8.21 -13.66 -0.42
N ASP A 22 8.54 -13.09 -1.60
CA ASP A 22 9.25 -13.83 -2.66
C ASP A 22 10.71 -14.13 -2.27
N ALA A 23 11.28 -13.29 -1.38
CA ALA A 23 12.64 -13.44 -0.88
C ALA A 23 12.72 -14.01 0.53
N VAL A 24 11.61 -14.08 1.29
CA VAL A 24 11.62 -14.56 2.67
C VAL A 24 11.80 -16.08 2.72
N GLU A 25 12.75 -16.53 3.53
CA GLU A 25 12.93 -17.93 3.90
C GLU A 25 12.25 -18.25 5.23
N ARG A 26 12.59 -17.47 6.28
CA ARG A 26 12.03 -17.60 7.62
C ARG A 26 11.99 -16.24 8.35
N ILE A 27 11.15 -16.16 9.37
CA ILE A 27 11.05 -15.00 10.26
C ILE A 27 11.04 -15.47 11.72
N ILE A 28 11.79 -14.77 12.56
CA ILE A 28 11.72 -14.89 14.01
C ILE A 28 10.93 -13.69 14.53
N SER A 29 9.88 -13.96 15.31
CA SER A 29 9.05 -12.96 15.97
C SER A 29 9.00 -13.20 17.48
N PHE A 30 8.74 -12.13 18.23
CA PHE A 30 8.48 -12.21 19.67
C PHE A 30 6.98 -12.06 19.92
N ASP A 31 6.38 -13.09 20.53
CA ASP A 31 4.98 -13.08 20.97
C ASP A 31 4.91 -12.41 22.36
N THR A 32 4.32 -11.23 22.43
CA THR A 32 4.24 -10.41 23.63
C THR A 32 3.26 -10.96 24.67
N GLN A 33 2.30 -11.79 24.28
CA GLN A 33 1.37 -12.45 25.21
C GLN A 33 1.98 -13.68 25.85
N ARG A 34 2.66 -14.51 25.04
CA ARG A 34 3.28 -15.76 25.51
C ARG A 34 4.70 -15.55 26.01
N MET A 35 5.24 -14.33 25.84
CA MET A 35 6.62 -13.95 26.23
C MET A 35 7.67 -14.91 25.65
N LYS A 36 7.56 -15.26 24.38
CA LYS A 36 8.47 -16.21 23.73
C LYS A 36 8.78 -15.84 22.28
N LEU A 37 9.92 -16.32 21.81
CA LEU A 37 10.26 -16.29 20.40
C LEU A 37 9.52 -17.40 19.64
N THR A 38 9.06 -17.08 18.45
CA THR A 38 8.43 -18.00 17.51
C THR A 38 9.14 -17.89 16.16
N GLU A 39 9.56 -19.02 15.61
CA GLU A 39 10.12 -19.09 14.26
C GLU A 39 9.03 -19.58 13.30
N ARG A 40 8.93 -18.94 12.13
CA ARG A 40 7.99 -19.29 11.06
C ARG A 40 8.73 -19.40 9.74
N CYS A 41 8.53 -20.48 9.01
CA CYS A 41 8.90 -20.53 7.60
C CYS A 41 7.95 -19.61 6.77
N ARG A 42 8.35 -19.31 5.53
CA ARG A 42 7.56 -18.44 4.63
C ARG A 42 6.07 -18.80 4.54
N LYS A 43 5.75 -20.11 4.49
CA LYS A 43 4.36 -20.59 4.38
C LYS A 43 3.53 -20.27 5.62
N GLU A 44 4.14 -20.30 6.80
CA GLU A 44 3.50 -20.04 8.08
C GLU A 44 3.34 -18.54 8.37
N CYS A 45 4.02 -17.69 7.61
CA CYS A 45 3.87 -16.23 7.71
C CYS A 45 2.55 -15.70 7.11
N GLY A 46 1.75 -16.53 6.42
CA GLY A 46 0.44 -16.16 5.90
C GLY A 46 0.44 -14.91 5.03
N PHE A 47 1.50 -14.73 4.23
CA PHE A 47 1.62 -13.56 3.36
C PHE A 47 0.53 -13.51 2.30
N GLY A 48 -0.15 -12.38 2.22
CA GLY A 48 -1.12 -12.05 1.18
C GLY A 48 -0.93 -10.62 0.69
N TYR A 49 -1.87 -10.13 -0.09
CA TYR A 49 -1.83 -8.77 -0.59
C TYR A 49 -1.93 -7.75 0.55
N ARG A 50 -0.83 -7.03 0.81
CA ARG A 50 -0.71 -6.05 1.91
C ARG A 50 -1.03 -6.62 3.29
N THR A 51 -0.78 -7.92 3.51
CA THR A 51 -1.06 -8.59 4.78
C THR A 51 -0.08 -9.71 5.10
N SER A 52 -0.03 -10.10 6.37
CA SER A 52 0.65 -11.26 6.93
C SER A 52 0.06 -11.59 8.29
N VAL A 53 0.43 -12.74 8.89
CA VAL A 53 0.05 -13.07 10.27
C VAL A 53 0.46 -11.97 11.25
N PHE A 54 1.61 -11.33 11.05
CA PHE A 54 2.11 -10.24 11.90
C PHE A 54 1.30 -8.94 11.78
N LYS A 55 0.53 -8.76 10.70
CA LYS A 55 -0.40 -7.63 10.57
C LYS A 55 -1.74 -7.92 11.22
N LEU A 56 -2.17 -9.18 11.18
CA LEU A 56 -3.43 -9.65 11.76
C LEU A 56 -3.30 -9.84 13.27
N ASP A 57 -2.23 -10.47 13.72
CA ASP A 57 -1.91 -10.60 15.16
C ASP A 57 -1.00 -9.46 15.60
N ARG A 58 -1.57 -8.53 16.38
CA ARG A 58 -0.84 -7.35 16.87
C ARG A 58 0.13 -7.68 18.01
N ASN A 59 0.12 -8.89 18.53
CA ASN A 59 0.97 -9.32 19.64
C ASN A 59 2.33 -9.85 19.19
N GLU A 60 2.52 -10.09 17.88
CA GLU A 60 3.80 -10.54 17.35
C GLU A 60 4.64 -9.39 16.79
N ILE A 61 5.86 -9.25 17.30
CA ILE A 61 6.86 -8.27 16.88
C ILE A 61 7.95 -9.00 16.10
N ILE A 62 8.17 -8.65 14.84
CA ILE A 62 9.25 -9.22 14.01
C ILE A 62 10.60 -8.75 14.56
N ILE A 63 11.48 -9.71 14.87
CA ILE A 63 12.83 -9.48 15.39
C ILE A 63 13.87 -9.70 14.30
N GLU A 64 13.76 -10.79 13.55
CA GLU A 64 14.73 -11.19 12.54
C GLU A 64 14.03 -11.81 11.33
N ALA A 65 14.64 -11.66 10.16
CA ALA A 65 14.22 -12.38 8.96
C ALA A 65 15.44 -12.85 8.16
N THR A 66 15.37 -14.08 7.68
CA THR A 66 16.33 -14.64 6.72
C THR A 66 15.75 -14.51 5.33
N LEU A 67 16.57 -13.96 4.40
CA LEU A 67 16.20 -13.81 3.01
C LEU A 67 17.08 -14.67 2.11
N THR A 68 16.47 -15.26 1.08
CA THR A 68 17.17 -15.88 -0.03
C THR A 68 17.14 -14.91 -1.21
N LEU A 69 18.31 -14.50 -1.67
CA LEU A 69 18.47 -13.57 -2.78
C LEU A 69 19.14 -14.26 -3.95
N THR A 70 18.70 -13.93 -5.16
CA THR A 70 19.33 -14.40 -6.39
C THR A 70 20.45 -13.44 -6.80
N PRO A 71 21.67 -13.94 -7.09
CA PRO A 71 22.75 -13.13 -7.64
C PRO A 71 22.32 -12.44 -8.95
N GLY A 72 22.78 -11.20 -9.15
CA GLY A 72 22.48 -10.42 -10.34
C GLY A 72 23.60 -9.46 -10.72
N SER A 73 23.52 -8.88 -11.91
CA SER A 73 24.46 -7.86 -12.38
C SER A 73 24.27 -6.56 -11.58
N GLY A 74 25.35 -6.08 -10.94
CA GLY A 74 25.31 -4.84 -10.17
C GLY A 74 24.90 -3.63 -11.01
N SER A 75 25.30 -3.55 -12.28
CA SER A 75 24.94 -2.46 -13.20
C SER A 75 23.45 -2.49 -13.54
N GLU A 76 22.89 -3.66 -13.87
CA GLU A 76 21.45 -3.80 -14.17
C GLU A 76 20.57 -3.53 -12.95
N ILE A 77 21.00 -3.97 -11.76
CA ILE A 77 20.29 -3.70 -10.51
C ILE A 77 20.28 -2.20 -10.25
N LYS A 78 21.42 -1.51 -10.40
CA LYS A 78 21.52 -0.06 -10.22
C LYS A 78 20.58 0.68 -11.18
N GLU A 79 20.61 0.36 -12.46
CA GLU A 79 19.74 0.97 -13.47
C GLU A 79 18.26 0.77 -13.13
N LYS A 80 17.84 -0.44 -12.74
CA LYS A 80 16.47 -0.73 -12.30
C LYS A 80 16.07 0.08 -11.07
N VAL A 81 16.96 0.24 -10.10
CA VAL A 81 16.69 1.04 -8.89
C VAL A 81 16.53 2.51 -9.24
N GLU A 82 17.44 3.06 -10.05
CA GLU A 82 17.40 4.47 -10.47
C GLU A 82 16.14 4.78 -11.29
N SER A 83 15.77 3.91 -12.23
CA SER A 83 14.55 4.07 -13.02
C SER A 83 13.27 4.06 -12.15
N ARG A 84 13.20 3.17 -11.15
CA ARG A 84 12.08 3.10 -10.19
C ARG A 84 12.02 4.32 -9.28
N ILE A 85 13.17 4.85 -8.86
CA ILE A 85 13.24 6.09 -8.08
C ILE A 85 12.77 7.27 -8.94
N ALA A 86 13.24 7.39 -10.18
CA ALA A 86 12.81 8.42 -11.12
C ALA A 86 11.30 8.37 -11.37
N TYR A 87 10.75 7.17 -11.61
CA TYR A 87 9.31 6.96 -11.77
C TYR A 87 8.51 7.48 -10.56
N ARG A 88 8.98 7.19 -9.33
CA ARG A 88 8.30 7.67 -8.10
C ARG A 88 8.39 9.18 -7.94
N LYS A 89 9.56 9.77 -8.18
CA LYS A 89 9.75 11.23 -8.12
C LYS A 89 8.81 11.95 -9.09
N GLN A 90 8.61 11.40 -10.27
CA GLN A 90 7.72 11.97 -11.27
C GLN A 90 6.25 11.88 -10.88
N ARG A 91 5.81 10.77 -10.26
CA ARG A 91 4.39 10.45 -10.10
C ARG A 91 3.85 10.60 -8.68
N HIS A 92 4.70 10.59 -7.66
CA HIS A 92 4.26 10.70 -6.28
C HIS A 92 4.51 12.12 -5.73
N PRO A 93 3.67 12.60 -4.79
CA PRO A 93 3.81 13.92 -4.18
C PRO A 93 4.87 13.92 -3.08
N LEU A 94 6.15 13.70 -3.46
CA LEU A 94 7.27 13.57 -2.51
C LEU A 94 7.74 14.92 -1.96
N ASP A 95 7.20 16.00 -2.43
CA ASP A 95 7.40 17.39 -2.03
C ASP A 95 6.59 17.79 -0.78
N HIS A 96 5.63 16.96 -0.37
CA HIS A 96 4.82 17.15 0.83
C HIS A 96 4.92 15.93 1.77
N PHE A 97 4.78 16.16 3.07
CA PHE A 97 4.64 15.07 4.04
C PHE A 97 3.40 14.25 3.73
N ASN A 98 3.56 12.94 3.71
CA ASN A 98 2.50 11.97 3.47
C ASN A 98 2.90 10.59 4.01
N VAL A 99 1.95 9.67 4.07
CA VAL A 99 2.16 8.28 4.55
C VAL A 99 2.11 7.24 3.42
N GLY A 100 2.19 7.69 2.17
CA GLY A 100 2.06 6.82 0.99
C GLY A 100 0.62 6.67 0.52
N SER A 101 0.33 5.56 -0.16
CA SER A 101 -1.02 5.24 -0.60
C SER A 101 -1.93 5.00 0.60
N VAL A 102 -3.07 5.70 0.63
CA VAL A 102 -4.05 5.60 1.72
C VAL A 102 -4.86 4.32 1.62
N PHE A 103 -5.26 3.95 0.43
CA PHE A 103 -6.09 2.76 0.18
C PHE A 103 -5.33 1.71 -0.62
N LYS A 104 -5.70 0.44 -0.41
CA LYS A 104 -5.29 -0.66 -1.29
C LYS A 104 -5.89 -0.47 -2.69
N ASN A 105 -5.27 -1.08 -3.71
CA ASN A 105 -5.95 -1.21 -4.99
C ASN A 105 -7.12 -2.19 -4.85
N VAL A 106 -8.17 -1.95 -5.60
CA VAL A 106 -9.39 -2.74 -5.58
C VAL A 106 -9.18 -4.05 -6.32
N VAL A 107 -9.49 -5.18 -5.69
CA VAL A 107 -9.40 -6.50 -6.30
C VAL A 107 -10.48 -6.61 -7.38
N PHE A 108 -10.08 -6.84 -8.64
CA PHE A 108 -11.03 -6.84 -9.75
C PHE A 108 -12.07 -7.95 -9.64
N ALA A 109 -11.70 -9.11 -9.09
CA ALA A 109 -12.62 -10.23 -8.92
C ALA A 109 -13.81 -9.91 -8.01
N ASP A 110 -13.64 -8.98 -7.04
CA ASP A 110 -14.71 -8.58 -6.12
C ASP A 110 -15.67 -7.56 -6.77
N TYR A 111 -15.23 -6.87 -7.83
CA TYR A 111 -15.97 -5.81 -8.52
C TYR A 111 -15.88 -5.94 -10.05
N PRO A 112 -16.35 -7.05 -10.65
CA PRO A 112 -16.17 -7.31 -12.08
C PRO A 112 -16.91 -6.31 -12.98
N HIS A 113 -17.94 -5.61 -12.46
CA HIS A 113 -18.65 -4.55 -13.18
C HIS A 113 -17.75 -3.36 -13.55
N LEU A 114 -16.62 -3.15 -12.85
CA LEU A 114 -15.66 -2.10 -13.20
C LEU A 114 -14.98 -2.34 -14.56
N GLY A 115 -15.03 -3.55 -15.09
CA GLY A 115 -14.60 -3.88 -16.45
C GLY A 115 -15.59 -3.48 -17.54
N HIS A 116 -16.81 -3.06 -17.19
CA HIS A 116 -17.81 -2.63 -18.17
C HIS A 116 -17.34 -1.36 -18.91
N PRO A 117 -17.66 -1.22 -20.22
CA PRO A 117 -17.28 -0.06 -21.04
C PRO A 117 -17.66 1.30 -20.43
N ASP A 118 -18.72 1.36 -19.62
CA ASP A 118 -19.17 2.60 -18.97
C ASP A 118 -18.17 3.14 -17.94
N PHE A 119 -17.44 2.25 -17.26
CA PHE A 119 -16.45 2.64 -16.26
C PHE A 119 -15.04 2.82 -16.83
N ARG A 120 -14.69 2.08 -17.90
CA ARG A 120 -13.36 2.12 -18.56
C ARG A 120 -12.18 2.03 -17.58
N ALA A 121 -12.39 1.32 -16.47
CA ALA A 121 -11.37 1.22 -15.43
C ALA A 121 -10.15 0.42 -15.93
N PRO A 122 -8.92 0.93 -15.78
CA PRO A 122 -7.73 0.19 -16.14
C PRO A 122 -7.54 -0.99 -15.20
N ILE A 123 -7.30 -2.19 -15.74
CA ILE A 123 -7.02 -3.39 -14.96
C ILE A 123 -5.52 -3.67 -15.02
N LYS A 124 -4.84 -3.56 -13.88
CA LYS A 124 -3.42 -3.95 -13.75
C LYS A 124 -3.34 -5.42 -13.34
N GLN A 125 -2.33 -6.14 -13.86
CA GLN A 125 -2.12 -7.56 -13.59
C GLN A 125 -1.08 -7.82 -12.47
N ASP A 126 -0.68 -6.80 -11.73
CA ASP A 126 0.37 -6.89 -10.71
C ASP A 126 -0.17 -6.45 -9.35
N PRO A 127 -0.13 -7.34 -8.33
CA PRO A 127 0.32 -8.76 -8.31
C PRO A 127 -0.72 -9.75 -8.85
N PHE A 128 -1.93 -9.33 -9.08
CA PHE A 128 -3.07 -10.03 -9.69
C PHE A 128 -4.02 -8.95 -10.26
N PRO A 129 -5.13 -9.32 -10.95
CA PRO A 129 -6.02 -8.32 -11.53
C PRO A 129 -6.59 -7.35 -10.49
N VAL A 130 -6.18 -6.08 -10.56
CA VAL A 130 -6.65 -5.00 -9.69
C VAL A 130 -7.00 -3.74 -10.48
N VAL A 131 -7.98 -2.99 -9.99
CA VAL A 131 -8.27 -1.64 -10.44
C VAL A 131 -7.51 -0.65 -9.53
N PRO A 132 -6.68 0.26 -10.09
CA PRO A 132 -5.99 1.25 -9.29
C PRO A 132 -6.97 2.19 -8.57
N THR A 133 -6.92 2.23 -7.25
CA THR A 133 -7.78 3.15 -6.46
C THR A 133 -7.56 4.61 -6.84
N ALA A 134 -6.32 4.97 -7.23
CA ALA A 134 -6.03 6.30 -7.74
C ALA A 134 -6.89 6.68 -8.97
N TYR A 135 -7.23 5.72 -9.83
CA TYR A 135 -8.14 5.94 -10.95
C TYR A 135 -9.56 6.24 -10.45
N LEU A 136 -10.10 5.45 -9.53
CA LEU A 136 -11.45 5.65 -8.98
C LEU A 136 -11.58 7.02 -8.30
N LEU A 137 -10.58 7.40 -7.50
CA LEU A 137 -10.54 8.70 -6.83
C LEU A 137 -10.43 9.87 -7.82
N SER A 138 -9.69 9.69 -8.93
CA SER A 138 -9.61 10.68 -10.01
C SER A 138 -10.95 10.84 -10.73
N GLU A 139 -11.59 9.74 -11.06
CA GLU A 139 -12.92 9.74 -11.69
C GLU A 139 -14.01 10.30 -10.77
N ALA A 140 -13.87 10.11 -9.44
CA ALA A 140 -14.73 10.74 -8.45
C ALA A 140 -14.42 12.25 -8.27
N LYS A 141 -13.46 12.83 -9.02
CA LYS A 141 -13.08 14.25 -8.98
C LYS A 141 -12.55 14.72 -7.64
N LEU A 142 -11.89 13.83 -6.90
CA LEU A 142 -11.38 14.13 -5.56
C LEU A 142 -9.96 14.73 -5.54
N GLN A 143 -9.29 14.84 -6.70
CA GLN A 143 -7.98 15.49 -6.81
C GLN A 143 -8.05 16.95 -6.37
N GLY A 144 -7.17 17.34 -5.44
CA GLY A 144 -7.10 18.71 -4.91
C GLY A 144 -8.17 19.04 -3.86
N VAL A 145 -9.07 18.12 -3.53
CA VAL A 145 -10.03 18.32 -2.43
C VAL A 145 -9.27 18.37 -1.11
N ALA A 146 -9.56 19.41 -0.32
CA ALA A 146 -8.88 19.70 0.93
C ALA A 146 -9.85 19.72 2.12
N CYS A 147 -9.32 19.37 3.30
CA CYS A 147 -9.99 19.54 4.58
C CYS A 147 -8.93 20.00 5.60
N GLY A 148 -9.16 21.15 6.24
CA GLY A 148 -8.16 21.76 7.11
C GLY A 148 -6.80 21.91 6.42
N GLY A 149 -5.76 21.33 7.01
CA GLY A 149 -4.41 21.33 6.46
C GLY A 149 -4.08 20.15 5.54
N ALA A 150 -5.02 19.20 5.33
CA ALA A 150 -4.83 18.02 4.49
C ALA A 150 -5.45 18.18 3.09
N MET A 151 -4.87 17.56 2.08
CA MET A 151 -5.38 17.57 0.71
C MET A 151 -5.18 16.23 0.01
N ILE A 152 -6.19 15.78 -0.74
CA ILE A 152 -6.02 14.67 -1.69
C ILE A 152 -5.14 15.16 -2.83
N SER A 153 -3.99 14.52 -3.01
CA SER A 153 -2.96 15.00 -3.92
C SER A 153 -3.47 15.09 -5.38
N PRO A 154 -3.33 16.25 -6.05
CA PRO A 154 -3.65 16.33 -7.47
C PRO A 154 -2.69 15.54 -8.35
N LYS A 155 -1.47 15.27 -7.86
CA LYS A 155 -0.45 14.49 -8.57
C LYS A 155 -0.71 12.98 -8.51
N HIS A 156 -1.21 12.47 -7.37
CA HIS A 156 -1.57 11.08 -7.17
C HIS A 156 -2.70 10.95 -6.15
N PRO A 157 -3.96 10.80 -6.57
CA PRO A 157 -5.11 10.95 -5.67
C PRO A 157 -5.24 9.89 -4.58
N ASN A 158 -4.49 8.78 -4.65
CA ASN A 158 -4.42 7.83 -3.53
C ASN A 158 -3.41 8.25 -2.43
N PHE A 159 -2.94 9.51 -2.47
CA PHE A 159 -2.11 10.13 -1.44
C PHE A 159 -2.85 11.32 -0.83
N ILE A 160 -2.94 11.35 0.49
CA ILE A 160 -3.32 12.54 1.24
C ILE A 160 -2.04 13.21 1.72
N VAL A 161 -1.87 14.46 1.39
CA VAL A 161 -0.68 15.26 1.69
C VAL A 161 -0.98 16.30 2.75
N ASN A 162 -0.01 16.53 3.64
CA ASN A 162 -0.03 17.64 4.58
C ASN A 162 0.49 18.89 3.88
N VAL A 163 -0.40 19.79 3.54
CA VAL A 163 -0.05 21.06 2.86
C VAL A 163 0.08 22.21 3.84
N PHE A 164 -0.65 22.16 4.97
CA PHE A 164 -0.66 23.27 5.92
C PHE A 164 -1.03 22.82 7.35
N GLY A 165 -0.13 22.10 8.03
CA GLY A 165 -0.34 21.72 9.42
C GLY A 165 -1.55 20.79 9.63
N ALA A 166 -1.72 19.80 8.76
CA ALA A 166 -2.83 18.85 8.81
C ALA A 166 -2.91 18.10 10.15
N THR A 167 -4.11 17.99 10.69
CA THR A 167 -4.43 17.15 11.84
C THR A 167 -4.85 15.74 11.40
N ALA A 168 -4.81 14.78 12.33
CA ALA A 168 -5.35 13.45 12.08
C ALA A 168 -6.85 13.48 11.73
N SER A 169 -7.60 14.43 12.30
CA SER A 169 -9.03 14.63 11.99
C SER A 169 -9.24 15.07 10.54
N ASP A 170 -8.40 15.97 10.02
CA ASP A 170 -8.49 16.43 8.64
C ASP A 170 -8.28 15.26 7.66
N VAL A 171 -7.27 14.43 7.95
CA VAL A 171 -6.99 13.24 7.14
C VAL A 171 -8.14 12.23 7.19
N LYS A 172 -8.69 11.95 8.39
CA LYS A 172 -9.84 11.06 8.56
C LYS A 172 -11.06 11.55 7.78
N SER A 173 -11.34 12.85 7.82
CA SER A 173 -12.45 13.44 7.05
C SER A 173 -12.30 13.22 5.54
N LEU A 174 -11.09 13.37 5.00
CA LEU A 174 -10.83 13.09 3.59
C LEU A 174 -10.91 11.60 3.24
N ILE A 175 -10.54 10.71 4.16
CA ILE A 175 -10.69 9.26 3.99
C ILE A 175 -12.18 8.88 3.89
N GLU A 176 -13.01 9.37 4.82
CA GLU A 176 -14.45 9.08 4.81
C GLU A 176 -15.15 9.67 3.58
N LEU A 177 -14.78 10.89 3.19
CA LEU A 177 -15.26 11.48 1.94
C LEU A 177 -14.91 10.61 0.74
N ALA A 178 -13.65 10.17 0.63
CA ALA A 178 -13.18 9.33 -0.47
C ALA A 178 -13.94 7.99 -0.53
N LYS A 179 -14.18 7.36 0.61
CA LYS A 179 -14.98 6.12 0.71
C LYS A 179 -16.42 6.34 0.24
N SER A 180 -17.06 7.42 0.71
CA SER A 180 -18.44 7.75 0.36
C SER A 180 -18.61 7.98 -1.14
N GLU A 181 -17.78 8.86 -1.73
CA GLU A 181 -17.86 9.24 -3.13
C GLU A 181 -17.58 8.05 -4.08
N VAL A 182 -16.58 7.21 -3.73
CA VAL A 182 -16.26 6.03 -4.54
C VAL A 182 -17.35 4.96 -4.41
N LYS A 183 -17.91 4.80 -3.22
CA LYS A 183 -19.04 3.87 -3.00
C LYS A 183 -20.29 4.32 -3.76
N GLU A 184 -20.63 5.60 -3.70
CA GLU A 184 -21.79 6.15 -4.41
C GLU A 184 -21.65 6.03 -5.93
N LYS A 185 -20.48 6.38 -6.47
CA LYS A 185 -20.25 6.42 -7.92
C LYS A 185 -20.01 5.05 -8.55
N PHE A 186 -19.29 4.16 -7.84
CA PHE A 186 -18.81 2.89 -8.40
C PHE A 186 -19.29 1.65 -7.65
N GLY A 187 -20.03 1.79 -6.55
CA GLY A 187 -20.42 0.65 -5.71
C GLY A 187 -19.27 -0.07 -5.03
N VAL A 188 -18.10 0.58 -4.92
CA VAL A 188 -16.85 -0.01 -4.40
C VAL A 188 -16.60 0.45 -2.97
N GLU A 189 -16.34 -0.49 -2.08
CA GLU A 189 -15.87 -0.21 -0.71
C GLU A 189 -14.35 -0.18 -0.68
N LEU A 190 -13.78 1.02 -0.40
CA LEU A 190 -12.33 1.18 -0.31
C LEU A 190 -11.80 0.64 1.01
N GLU A 191 -10.72 -0.14 0.92
CA GLU A 191 -9.98 -0.66 2.09
C GLU A 191 -8.72 0.17 2.34
N GLU A 192 -8.55 0.66 3.57
CA GLU A 192 -7.36 1.42 3.97
C GLU A 192 -6.11 0.52 4.01
N GLU A 193 -5.00 1.01 3.46
CA GLU A 193 -3.68 0.38 3.61
C GLU A 193 -2.97 0.92 4.85
N ILE A 194 -3.23 2.17 5.20
CA ILE A 194 -2.68 2.84 6.38
C ILE A 194 -3.33 2.34 7.67
N LEU A 195 -2.65 2.58 8.80
CA LEU A 195 -3.17 2.31 10.14
C LEU A 195 -3.39 3.63 10.85
N ILE A 196 -4.55 3.75 11.50
CA ILE A 196 -4.91 4.88 12.35
C ILE A 196 -4.91 4.40 13.80
N PHE A 197 -4.16 5.07 14.64
CA PHE A 197 -4.01 4.77 16.06
C PHE A 197 -4.83 5.74 16.92
#